data_f72221bda21601e1bb9650270af9ddac
#
_entry.id   f72221bda21601e1bb9650270af9ddac
#
_cell.length_a   1.000
_cell.length_b   1.000
_cell.length_c   1.000
_cell.angle_alpha   90.00
_cell.angle_beta   90.00
_cell.angle_gamma   90.00
#
_symmetry.space_group_name_H-M   'P 1'
#
loop_
_entity.id
_entity.type
_entity.pdbx_description
1 polymer ?
#
loop_
_entity_poly.entity_id
_entity_poly.type
_entity_poly.pdbx_seq_one_letter_code
_entity_poly.pdbx_strand_id
1 'polypeptide(L)'
;MPNRRIIAIWFPYMGAERILRKTQHNLREPIVVVTNKSQSEIITSLCSVAQSKGIFAGQSLRDASAICPNLFIKIQNSHAENQFLKGICRWSSKFSPWVAIEGDTGLIMDITGCSHLFGGENKMINHILLAYDEIGLTSKIGCADTVGAAWALSRYCLL
;
A
#
# COMPACT_ATOMS: atom_id res chain seq x y z
N MET A 1 30.01 -7.83 12.45
CA MET A 1 28.62 -8.20 12.18
C MET A 1 28.01 -7.15 11.27
N PRO A 2 27.40 -7.56 10.16
CA PRO A 2 26.68 -6.57 9.35
C PRO A 2 25.53 -5.99 10.17
N ASN A 3 25.38 -4.69 10.13
CA ASN A 3 24.26 -4.03 10.78
C ASN A 3 22.95 -4.51 10.14
N ARG A 4 21.99 -4.86 10.99
CA ARG A 4 20.66 -5.26 10.52
C ARG A 4 20.02 -4.10 9.77
N ARG A 5 19.50 -4.39 8.56
CA ARG A 5 18.78 -3.41 7.75
C ARG A 5 17.41 -3.95 7.38
N ILE A 6 16.40 -3.18 7.71
CA ILE A 6 15.00 -3.55 7.53
C ILE A 6 14.35 -2.51 6.63
N ILE A 7 13.55 -2.97 5.68
CA ILE A 7 12.61 -2.10 4.97
C ILE A 7 11.18 -2.43 5.36
N ALA A 8 10.40 -1.40 5.58
CA ALA A 8 8.96 -1.49 5.71
C ALA A 8 8.34 -0.94 4.44
N ILE A 9 7.40 -1.67 3.88
CA ILE A 9 6.70 -1.30 2.66
C ILE A 9 5.23 -1.10 3.01
N TRP A 10 4.69 0.06 2.68
CA TRP A 10 3.30 0.38 2.88
C TRP A 10 2.59 0.62 1.55
N PHE A 11 1.43 0.00 1.39
CA PHE A 11 0.56 0.15 0.23
C PHE A 11 -0.68 0.99 0.61
N PRO A 12 -0.60 2.32 0.53
CA PRO A 12 -1.66 3.19 1.07
C PRO A 12 -2.99 3.10 0.35
N TYR A 13 -3.00 2.61 -0.89
CA TYR A 13 -4.21 2.53 -1.72
C TYR A 13 -4.55 1.09 -2.11
N MET A 14 -4.03 0.11 -1.41
CA MET A 14 -4.09 -1.31 -1.81
C MET A 14 -5.52 -1.79 -2.05
N GLY A 15 -6.46 -1.44 -1.18
CA GLY A 15 -7.86 -1.86 -1.33
C GLY A 15 -8.49 -1.38 -2.63
N ALA A 16 -8.28 -0.12 -2.98
CA ALA A 16 -8.77 0.46 -4.23
C ALA A 16 -7.98 -0.04 -5.44
N GLU A 17 -6.67 -0.11 -5.34
CA GLU A 17 -5.80 -0.57 -6.44
C GLU A 17 -6.03 -2.03 -6.79
N ARG A 18 -6.34 -2.88 -5.81
CA ARG A 18 -6.74 -4.27 -6.05
C ARG A 18 -7.98 -4.36 -6.94
N ILE A 19 -8.96 -3.52 -6.70
CA ILE A 19 -10.20 -3.46 -7.50
C ILE A 19 -9.90 -2.93 -8.89
N LEU A 20 -9.10 -1.88 -9.01
CA LEU A 20 -8.71 -1.29 -10.29
C LEU A 20 -8.02 -2.29 -11.22
N ARG A 21 -7.26 -3.24 -10.66
CA ARG A 21 -6.60 -4.28 -11.45
C ARG A 21 -7.57 -5.27 -12.10
N LYS A 22 -8.70 -5.51 -11.45
CA LYS A 22 -9.70 -6.49 -11.90
C LYS A 22 -10.74 -5.88 -12.83
N THR A 23 -10.94 -4.58 -12.73
CA THR A 23 -11.92 -3.86 -13.52
C THR A 23 -11.20 -2.99 -14.55
N GLN A 24 -11.63 -3.02 -15.79
CA GLN A 24 -11.12 -2.14 -16.84
C GLN A 24 -11.62 -0.70 -16.64
N HIS A 25 -11.60 -0.22 -15.39
CA HIS A 25 -12.04 1.13 -15.09
C HIS A 25 -11.07 2.17 -15.62
N ASN A 26 -11.64 3.25 -16.10
CA ASN A 26 -10.90 4.43 -16.48
C ASN A 26 -10.15 4.96 -15.24
N LEU A 27 -8.82 5.08 -15.33
CA LEU A 27 -7.96 5.58 -14.28
C LEU A 27 -8.30 7.01 -13.80
N ARG A 28 -9.28 7.65 -14.43
CA ARG A 28 -9.73 9.00 -14.11
C ARG A 28 -10.92 9.06 -13.16
N GLU A 29 -11.54 7.93 -12.85
CA GLU A 29 -12.69 7.90 -11.96
C GLU A 29 -12.26 7.79 -10.50
N PRO A 30 -12.84 8.61 -9.60
CA PRO A 30 -12.53 8.53 -8.18
C PRO A 30 -13.20 7.31 -7.55
N ILE A 31 -12.42 6.33 -7.15
CA ILE A 31 -12.88 5.08 -6.51
C ILE A 31 -12.65 5.17 -5.01
N VAL A 32 -13.66 4.77 -4.25
CA VAL A 32 -13.57 4.58 -2.81
C VAL A 32 -14.06 3.19 -2.43
N VAL A 33 -13.44 2.63 -1.40
CA VAL A 33 -13.83 1.36 -0.79
C VAL A 33 -14.37 1.67 0.58
N VAL A 34 -15.57 1.16 0.89
CA VAL A 34 -16.27 1.46 2.13
C VAL A 34 -16.57 0.20 2.92
N THR A 35 -16.67 0.37 4.23
CA THR A 35 -17.17 -0.65 5.15
C THR A 35 -18.23 -0.05 6.04
N ASN A 36 -19.14 -0.92 6.54
CA ASN A 36 -20.17 -0.52 7.49
C ASN A 36 -19.60 -0.58 8.90
N LYS A 37 -19.59 0.54 9.60
CA LYS A 37 -19.12 0.62 10.98
C LYS A 37 -20.10 1.46 11.80
N SER A 38 -20.69 0.87 12.84
CA SER A 38 -21.61 1.57 13.73
C SER A 38 -22.73 2.32 12.98
N GLN A 39 -23.40 1.65 12.05
CA GLN A 39 -24.48 2.18 11.21
C GLN A 39 -24.07 3.31 10.24
N SER A 40 -22.76 3.53 10.06
CA SER A 40 -22.22 4.48 9.09
C SER A 40 -21.31 3.77 8.13
N GLU A 41 -21.33 4.20 6.87
CA GLU A 41 -20.37 3.75 5.86
C GLU A 41 -19.12 4.62 5.93
N ILE A 42 -17.98 3.97 6.19
CA ILE A 42 -16.67 4.63 6.36
C ILE A 42 -15.75 4.20 5.23
N ILE A 43 -15.02 5.14 4.68
CA ILE A 43 -14.02 4.89 3.64
C ILE A 43 -12.80 4.20 4.26
N THR A 44 -12.47 3.02 3.77
CA THR A 44 -11.30 2.24 4.21
C THR A 44 -10.13 2.38 3.25
N SER A 45 -10.39 2.61 1.97
CA SER A 45 -9.38 2.80 0.94
C SER A 45 -9.91 3.67 -0.18
N LEU A 46 -9.03 4.31 -0.93
CA LEU A 46 -9.38 5.17 -2.06
C LEU A 46 -8.22 5.20 -3.04
N CYS A 47 -8.50 5.58 -4.29
CA CYS A 47 -7.46 5.80 -5.28
C CYS A 47 -6.87 7.22 -5.16
N SER A 48 -5.76 7.45 -5.85
CA SER A 48 -5.07 8.75 -5.85
C SER A 48 -5.97 9.88 -6.42
N VAL A 49 -6.83 9.54 -7.38
CA VAL A 49 -7.78 10.52 -7.96
C VAL A 49 -8.78 11.00 -6.90
N ALA A 50 -9.33 10.09 -6.10
CA ALA A 50 -10.23 10.45 -5.00
C ALA A 50 -9.50 11.31 -3.94
N GLN A 51 -8.27 10.93 -3.61
CA GLN A 51 -7.46 11.70 -2.66
C GLN A 51 -7.19 13.13 -3.16
N SER A 52 -6.92 13.31 -4.45
CA SER A 52 -6.70 14.64 -5.04
C SER A 52 -7.93 15.54 -4.95
N LYS A 53 -9.12 14.97 -4.78
CA LYS A 53 -10.38 15.70 -4.61
C LYS A 53 -10.71 16.02 -3.15
N GLY A 54 -9.81 15.73 -2.22
CA GLY A 54 -9.97 16.01 -0.79
C GLY A 54 -10.64 14.91 0.01
N ILE A 55 -10.77 13.71 -0.55
CA ILE A 55 -11.32 12.55 0.15
C ILE A 55 -10.19 11.79 0.86
N PHE A 56 -10.45 11.27 2.04
CA PHE A 56 -9.45 10.55 2.83
C PHE A 56 -10.03 9.32 3.53
N ALA A 57 -9.18 8.37 3.85
CA ALA A 57 -9.54 7.17 4.59
C ALA A 57 -9.98 7.54 6.03
N GLY A 58 -11.03 6.90 6.51
CA GLY A 58 -11.65 7.21 7.80
C GLY A 58 -12.83 8.19 7.71
N GLN A 59 -12.98 8.87 6.60
CA GLN A 59 -14.10 9.80 6.34
C GLN A 59 -15.40 9.01 6.13
N SER A 60 -16.54 9.60 6.51
CA SER A 60 -17.84 9.01 6.19
C SER A 60 -18.12 9.11 4.69
N LEU A 61 -18.78 8.10 4.14
CA LEU A 61 -19.20 8.14 2.73
C LEU A 61 -20.12 9.32 2.43
N ARG A 62 -20.97 9.69 3.39
CA ARG A 62 -21.87 10.83 3.28
C ARG A 62 -21.10 12.13 3.04
N ASP A 63 -20.07 12.39 3.84
CA ASP A 63 -19.25 13.60 3.70
C ASP A 63 -18.43 13.58 2.40
N ALA A 64 -17.88 12.41 2.04
CA ALA A 64 -17.15 12.25 0.80
C ALA A 64 -18.04 12.48 -0.43
N SER A 65 -19.28 11.99 -0.41
CA SER A 65 -20.24 12.19 -1.50
C SER A 65 -20.66 13.64 -1.64
N ALA A 66 -20.68 14.40 -0.55
CA ALA A 66 -20.91 15.84 -0.60
C ALA A 66 -19.78 16.61 -1.30
N ILE A 67 -18.54 16.16 -1.11
CA ILE A 67 -17.36 16.73 -1.76
C ILE A 67 -17.29 16.32 -3.23
N CYS A 68 -17.55 15.05 -3.52
CA CYS A 68 -17.48 14.50 -4.87
C CYS A 68 -18.71 13.60 -5.14
N PRO A 69 -19.73 14.10 -5.83
CA PRO A 69 -20.95 13.32 -6.11
C PRO A 69 -20.75 12.12 -7.03
N ASN A 70 -19.67 12.11 -7.82
CA ASN A 70 -19.41 11.10 -8.86
C ASN A 70 -18.47 9.99 -8.38
N LEU A 71 -18.50 9.66 -7.09
CA LEU A 71 -17.67 8.59 -6.53
C LEU A 71 -18.13 7.22 -7.04
N PHE A 72 -17.17 6.42 -7.46
CA PHE A 72 -17.37 5.01 -7.70
C PHE A 72 -17.16 4.24 -6.39
N ILE A 73 -18.23 3.68 -5.86
CA ILE A 73 -18.26 3.10 -4.51
C ILE A 73 -18.19 1.58 -4.61
N LYS A 74 -17.26 0.97 -3.89
CA LYS A 74 -17.14 -0.48 -3.74
C LYS A 74 -17.16 -0.86 -2.26
N ILE A 75 -17.77 -2.00 -1.96
CA ILE A 75 -17.80 -2.53 -0.61
C ILE A 75 -16.50 -3.28 -0.34
N GLN A 76 -15.92 -3.08 0.84
CA GLN A 76 -14.71 -3.76 1.26
C GLN A 76 -14.90 -5.27 1.32
N ASN A 77 -13.96 -6.00 0.76
CA ASN A 77 -13.83 -7.44 0.92
C ASN A 77 -12.50 -7.74 1.62
N SER A 78 -12.53 -7.77 2.95
CA SER A 78 -11.34 -7.98 3.79
C SER A 78 -10.64 -9.30 3.49
N HIS A 79 -11.40 -10.36 3.20
CA HIS A 79 -10.83 -11.65 2.85
C HIS A 79 -10.04 -11.58 1.53
N ALA A 80 -10.62 -10.96 0.51
CA ALA A 80 -9.96 -10.78 -0.78
C ALA A 80 -8.71 -9.88 -0.67
N GLU A 81 -8.77 -8.82 0.13
CA GLU A 81 -7.61 -7.96 0.39
C GLU A 81 -6.48 -8.73 1.09
N ASN A 82 -6.83 -9.56 2.08
CA ASN A 82 -5.86 -10.38 2.80
C ASN A 82 -5.19 -11.40 1.87
N GLN A 83 -5.97 -12.08 1.02
CA GLN A 83 -5.42 -13.01 0.02
C GLN A 83 -4.53 -12.29 -0.99
N PHE A 84 -4.90 -11.09 -1.40
CA PHE A 84 -4.09 -10.26 -2.29
C PHE A 84 -2.75 -9.90 -1.64
N LEU A 85 -2.76 -9.45 -0.37
CA LEU A 85 -1.53 -9.12 0.36
C LEU A 85 -0.62 -10.35 0.54
N LYS A 86 -1.19 -11.51 0.81
CA LYS A 86 -0.42 -12.77 0.87
C LYS A 86 0.25 -13.08 -0.48
N GLY A 87 -0.46 -12.83 -1.58
CA GLY A 87 0.09 -12.97 -2.92
C GLY A 87 1.25 -12.01 -3.18
N ILE A 88 1.10 -10.75 -2.78
CA ILE A 88 2.17 -9.73 -2.87
C ILE A 88 3.38 -10.16 -2.04
N CYS A 89 3.16 -10.67 -0.83
CA CYS A 89 4.23 -11.14 0.05
C CYS A 89 5.04 -12.28 -0.62
N ARG A 90 4.38 -13.27 -1.18
CA ARG A 90 5.05 -14.35 -1.92
C ARG A 90 5.80 -13.83 -3.15
N TRP A 91 5.19 -12.94 -3.91
CA TRP A 91 5.83 -12.33 -5.08
C TRP A 91 7.07 -11.52 -4.70
N SER A 92 7.05 -10.89 -3.52
CA SER A 92 8.15 -10.05 -3.03
C SER A 92 9.36 -10.86 -2.54
N SER A 93 9.23 -12.16 -2.38
CA SER A 93 10.35 -13.04 -1.96
C SER A 93 11.53 -13.03 -2.93
N LYS A 94 11.34 -12.56 -4.16
CA LYS A 94 12.42 -12.37 -5.14
C LYS A 94 13.40 -11.26 -4.75
N PHE A 95 13.02 -10.34 -3.88
CA PHE A 95 13.89 -9.28 -3.40
C PHE A 95 14.71 -9.69 -2.17
N SER A 96 14.09 -10.45 -1.28
CA SER A 96 14.73 -10.98 -0.07
C SER A 96 14.00 -12.26 0.35
N PRO A 97 14.72 -13.26 0.89
CA PRO A 97 14.07 -14.46 1.43
C PRO A 97 13.29 -14.19 2.72
N TRP A 98 13.52 -13.06 3.36
CA TRP A 98 12.92 -12.69 4.65
C TRP A 98 11.88 -11.60 4.46
N VAL A 99 10.67 -11.99 4.07
CA VAL A 99 9.52 -11.09 3.89
C VAL A 99 8.38 -11.57 4.77
N ALA A 100 7.74 -10.65 5.48
CA ALA A 100 6.57 -10.94 6.30
C ALA A 100 5.50 -9.87 6.10
N ILE A 101 4.25 -10.25 6.29
CA ILE A 101 3.12 -9.32 6.29
C ILE A 101 3.15 -8.50 7.57
N GLU A 102 2.92 -7.21 7.44
CA GLU A 102 2.78 -6.27 8.54
C GLU A 102 1.43 -5.57 8.43
N GLY A 103 0.54 -5.79 9.42
CA GLY A 103 -0.80 -5.22 9.39
C GLY A 103 -1.62 -5.72 8.19
N ASP A 104 -2.51 -4.88 7.70
CA ASP A 104 -3.43 -5.20 6.61
C ASP A 104 -2.95 -4.69 5.24
N THR A 105 -1.97 -3.79 5.21
CA THR A 105 -1.56 -3.08 4.01
C THR A 105 -0.04 -2.94 3.87
N GLY A 106 0.74 -3.76 4.55
CA GLY A 106 2.19 -3.60 4.58
C GLY A 106 2.96 -4.90 4.58
N LEU A 107 4.26 -4.77 4.29
CA LEU A 107 5.25 -5.83 4.39
C LEU A 107 6.46 -5.32 5.15
N ILE A 108 7.12 -6.24 5.82
CA ILE A 108 8.44 -6.03 6.42
C ILE A 108 9.42 -6.98 5.72
N MET A 109 10.58 -6.46 5.37
CA MET A 109 11.60 -7.22 4.64
C MET A 109 12.96 -6.98 5.29
N ASP A 110 13.65 -8.05 5.64
CA ASP A 110 15.04 -7.98 6.09
C ASP A 110 15.96 -8.03 4.87
N ILE A 111 16.66 -6.93 4.60
CA ILE A 111 17.57 -6.80 3.46
C ILE A 111 19.04 -6.88 3.85
N THR A 112 19.33 -7.28 5.10
CA THR A 112 20.69 -7.46 5.58
C THR A 112 21.45 -8.42 4.65
N GLY A 113 22.54 -7.93 4.07
CA GLY A 113 23.35 -8.73 3.14
C GLY A 113 22.77 -8.90 1.73
N CYS A 114 21.61 -8.31 1.42
CA CYS A 114 20.97 -8.44 0.10
C CYS A 114 21.22 -7.25 -0.81
N SER A 115 21.46 -6.06 -0.27
CA SER A 115 21.51 -4.82 -1.05
C SER A 115 22.61 -4.81 -2.12
N HIS A 116 23.72 -5.50 -1.89
CA HIS A 116 24.84 -5.56 -2.86
C HIS A 116 24.42 -6.24 -4.18
N LEU A 117 23.43 -7.15 -4.14
CA LEU A 117 22.91 -7.81 -5.34
C LEU A 117 22.20 -6.84 -6.28
N PHE A 118 21.78 -5.69 -5.77
CA PHE A 118 21.07 -4.64 -6.51
C PHE A 118 21.95 -3.41 -6.76
N GLY A 119 23.22 -3.43 -6.34
CA GLY A 119 24.13 -2.30 -6.48
C GLY A 119 24.04 -1.28 -5.34
N GLY A 120 23.55 -1.70 -4.18
CA GLY A 120 23.43 -0.89 -2.97
C GLY A 120 21.99 -0.66 -2.52
N GLU A 121 21.83 -0.13 -1.33
CA GLU A 121 20.54 0.03 -0.67
C GLU A 121 19.58 0.96 -1.44
N ASN A 122 20.07 2.12 -1.89
CA ASN A 122 19.21 3.06 -2.64
C ASN A 122 18.76 2.49 -3.98
N LYS A 123 19.64 1.79 -4.69
CA LYS A 123 19.27 1.13 -5.95
C LYS A 123 18.28 0.00 -5.73
N MET A 124 18.44 -0.75 -4.66
CA MET A 124 17.48 -1.81 -4.26
C MET A 124 16.11 -1.23 -3.99
N ILE A 125 16.02 -0.17 -3.19
CA ILE A 125 14.75 0.50 -2.86
C ILE A 125 14.07 1.02 -4.14
N ASN A 126 14.80 1.69 -5.02
CA ASN A 126 14.26 2.19 -6.29
C ASN A 126 13.78 1.04 -7.18
N HIS A 127 14.51 -0.06 -7.23
CA HIS A 127 14.12 -1.24 -7.98
C HIS A 127 12.79 -1.83 -7.45
N ILE A 128 12.65 -1.92 -6.14
CA ILE A 128 11.43 -2.43 -5.48
C ILE A 128 10.25 -1.50 -5.75
N LEU A 129 10.45 -0.18 -5.61
CA LEU A 129 9.39 0.81 -5.89
C LEU A 129 8.87 0.70 -7.33
N LEU A 130 9.77 0.62 -8.30
CA LEU A 130 9.41 0.47 -9.70
C LEU A 130 8.70 -0.86 -9.96
N ALA A 131 9.15 -1.94 -9.34
CA ALA A 131 8.53 -3.25 -9.51
C ALA A 131 7.09 -3.29 -9.01
N TYR A 132 6.79 -2.64 -7.87
CA TYR A 132 5.41 -2.51 -7.41
C TYR A 132 4.58 -1.60 -8.31
N ASP A 133 5.15 -0.50 -8.77
CA ASP A 133 4.46 0.40 -9.69
C ASP A 133 4.06 -0.31 -10.99
N GLU A 134 4.93 -1.14 -11.55
CA GLU A 134 4.67 -1.95 -12.75
C GLU A 134 3.48 -2.90 -12.58
N ILE A 135 3.23 -3.39 -11.37
CA ILE A 135 2.07 -4.24 -11.11
C ILE A 135 0.85 -3.47 -10.61
N GLY A 136 0.88 -2.15 -10.67
CA GLY A 136 -0.25 -1.28 -10.33
C GLY A 136 -0.41 -1.00 -8.84
N LEU A 137 0.65 -1.11 -8.06
CA LEU A 137 0.64 -0.83 -6.62
C LEU A 137 1.49 0.39 -6.30
N THR A 138 0.87 1.40 -5.71
CA THR A 138 1.57 2.51 -5.08
C THR A 138 2.16 2.03 -3.77
N SER A 139 3.45 2.25 -3.57
CA SER A 139 4.15 1.84 -2.34
C SER A 139 4.96 2.98 -1.76
N LYS A 140 5.11 2.97 -0.44
CA LYS A 140 6.02 3.84 0.29
C LYS A 140 6.95 2.96 1.11
N ILE A 141 8.25 3.24 1.04
CA ILE A 141 9.28 2.42 1.67
C ILE A 141 10.05 3.24 2.69
N GLY A 142 10.18 2.69 3.90
CA GLY A 142 11.08 3.18 4.92
C GLY A 142 12.19 2.16 5.15
N CYS A 143 13.42 2.62 5.32
CA CYS A 143 14.57 1.76 5.59
C CYS A 143 15.29 2.22 6.86
N ALA A 144 15.53 1.30 7.78
CA ALA A 144 16.18 1.58 9.06
C ALA A 144 16.79 0.31 9.66
N ASP A 145 17.44 0.47 10.79
CA ASP A 145 18.06 -0.65 11.52
C ASP A 145 17.05 -1.47 12.33
N THR A 146 15.86 -0.93 12.56
CA THR A 146 14.79 -1.58 13.32
C THR A 146 13.47 -1.58 12.56
N VAL A 147 12.61 -2.54 12.87
CA VAL A 147 11.27 -2.65 12.27
C VAL A 147 10.44 -1.40 12.56
N GLY A 148 10.44 -0.93 13.80
CA GLY A 148 9.64 0.23 14.20
C GLY A 148 10.05 1.51 13.49
N ALA A 149 11.36 1.76 13.37
CA ALA A 149 11.87 2.92 12.64
C ALA A 149 11.56 2.85 11.16
N ALA A 150 11.76 1.69 10.52
CA ALA A 150 11.42 1.49 9.12
C ALA A 150 9.92 1.70 8.87
N TRP A 151 9.09 1.15 9.75
CA TRP A 151 7.63 1.33 9.70
C TRP A 151 7.24 2.81 9.75
N ALA A 152 7.78 3.56 10.72
CA ALA A 152 7.50 4.98 10.87
C ALA A 152 7.93 5.79 9.64
N LEU A 153 9.10 5.50 9.10
CA LEU A 153 9.59 6.16 7.89
C LEU A 153 8.69 5.90 6.69
N SER A 154 8.16 4.70 6.54
CA SER A 154 7.27 4.37 5.41
C SER A 154 5.95 5.13 5.45
N ARG A 155 5.50 5.58 6.63
CA ARG A 155 4.20 6.23 6.81
C ARG A 155 4.28 7.73 6.98
N TYR A 156 5.32 8.23 7.61
CA TYR A 156 5.41 9.62 8.05
C TYR A 156 6.54 10.41 7.39
N CYS A 157 7.45 9.76 6.68
CA CYS A 157 8.49 10.48 5.96
C CYS A 157 7.93 10.98 4.62
N LEU A 158 7.89 12.29 4.47
CA LEU A 158 7.59 12.94 3.19
C LEU A 158 8.90 12.96 2.37
N LEU A 159 9.04 12.04 1.47
CA LEU A 159 10.07 12.11 0.43
C LEU A 159 9.42 12.45 -0.89
#